data_38b651c2fdce52961f0be2e321963b87
#
_entry.id   38b651c2fdce52961f0be2e321963b87
#
_cell.length_a   1.000
_cell.length_b   1.000
_cell.length_c   1.000
_cell.angle_alpha   90.00
_cell.angle_beta   90.00
_cell.angle_gamma   90.00
#
_symmetry.space_group_name_H-M   'P 1'
#
loop_
_entity.id
_entity.type
_entity.pdbx_description
1 polymer ?
#
loop_
_entity_poly.entity_id
_entity_poly.type
_entity_poly.pdbx_seq_one_letter_code
_entity_poly.pdbx_strand_id
1 'polypeptide(L)'
;MTQVNRESLFDQTIKEIAPQLERFTDYDLVIGIPFLDEQERLVALLNSVDQVLQSWIGRRQLIVCAGDISAGQSLHTIENLNLKHPHIEFLMPAELSGRGMSVRAILEICKKLDADLLLFSANMAGTQKEIEKCWLDSLLTPIQGPYDMVLASLRRHSGIDSIAHMLAAPVLESFYGCRVSDPLGGIYAIAHDFIAELAHEARFWGESISGYGIDFWILTRALSWNKNICELNLGGEVAEPNLPKRNRIFYEVALTIFEAIKRDSAIWLQDRLVIKVADILARSEVRNSDPVNYPIPELLTNFINGCTADSALLRACLPEETVKEIVADLADNFRISDQVWVKTVTNLLLHYAFEDAAPEKILRLLTAIYNGRIASHILEMENFKKQIVCAEKDELMVQKMDSIRYHLSNEFWQAKPEF
;
A
#
# COMPACT_ATOMS: atom_id res chain seq x y z
N MET A 1 6.83 -22.42 -7.72
CA MET A 1 7.88 -22.73 -6.71
C MET A 1 7.18 -23.03 -5.39
N THR A 2 7.61 -24.02 -4.60
CA THR A 2 7.00 -24.29 -3.29
C THR A 2 7.44 -23.24 -2.28
N GLN A 3 6.66 -23.00 -1.22
CA GLN A 3 7.02 -22.04 -0.17
C GLN A 3 8.36 -22.38 0.49
N VAL A 4 8.62 -23.66 0.74
CA VAL A 4 9.90 -24.12 1.32
C VAL A 4 11.10 -23.74 0.44
N ASN A 5 10.98 -23.87 -0.88
CA ASN A 5 12.05 -23.46 -1.81
C ASN A 5 12.24 -21.93 -1.83
N ARG A 6 11.15 -21.16 -1.70
CA ARG A 6 11.21 -19.69 -1.61
C ARG A 6 11.93 -19.22 -0.35
N GLU A 7 11.60 -19.81 0.80
CA GLU A 7 12.28 -19.48 2.07
C GLU A 7 13.77 -19.82 2.02
N SER A 8 14.13 -20.99 1.49
CA SER A 8 15.53 -21.37 1.33
C SER A 8 16.31 -20.40 0.45
N LEU A 9 15.70 -19.96 -0.68
CA LEU A 9 16.31 -18.98 -1.57
C LEU A 9 16.43 -17.61 -0.91
N PHE A 10 15.40 -17.20 -0.16
CA PHE A 10 15.43 -15.94 0.61
C PHE A 10 16.55 -15.96 1.66
N ASP A 11 16.65 -17.03 2.46
CA ASP A 11 17.70 -17.19 3.47
C ASP A 11 19.10 -17.20 2.83
N GLN A 12 19.24 -17.79 1.63
CA GLN A 12 20.49 -17.74 0.88
C GLN A 12 20.84 -16.32 0.45
N THR A 13 19.88 -15.58 -0.11
CA THR A 13 20.05 -14.17 -0.53
C THR A 13 20.53 -13.30 0.66
N ILE A 14 19.88 -13.45 1.82
CA ILE A 14 20.28 -12.71 3.03
C ILE A 14 21.67 -13.13 3.53
N LYS A 15 22.04 -14.40 3.40
CA LYS A 15 23.40 -14.87 3.75
C LYS A 15 24.47 -14.28 2.84
N GLU A 16 24.19 -14.07 1.56
CA GLU A 16 25.13 -13.47 0.61
C GLU A 16 25.39 -11.98 0.93
N ILE A 17 24.40 -11.29 1.49
CA ILE A 17 24.52 -9.88 1.92
C ILE A 17 25.21 -9.77 3.29
N ALA A 18 25.12 -10.80 4.14
CA ALA A 18 25.57 -10.76 5.53
C ALA A 18 27.02 -10.27 5.73
N PRO A 19 28.02 -10.64 4.90
CA PRO A 19 29.39 -10.14 5.05
C PRO A 19 29.53 -8.63 4.87
N GLN A 20 28.64 -8.02 4.08
CA GLN A 20 28.63 -6.56 3.90
C GLN A 20 28.13 -5.85 5.17
N LEU A 21 27.28 -6.51 5.97
CA LEU A 21 26.70 -5.96 7.19
C LEU A 21 27.64 -5.97 8.38
N GLU A 22 28.69 -6.80 8.38
CA GLU A 22 29.60 -6.95 9.52
C GLU A 22 30.29 -5.64 9.93
N ARG A 23 30.51 -4.73 8.99
CA ARG A 23 31.08 -3.40 9.22
C ARG A 23 30.08 -2.35 9.75
N PHE A 24 28.80 -2.70 9.86
CA PHE A 24 27.72 -1.80 10.25
C PHE A 24 27.04 -2.21 11.57
N THR A 25 27.68 -3.03 12.39
CA THR A 25 27.10 -3.53 13.66
C THR A 25 26.76 -2.45 14.67
N ASP A 26 27.35 -1.26 14.55
CA ASP A 26 27.10 -0.10 15.42
C ASP A 26 26.00 0.84 14.88
N TYR A 27 25.35 0.48 13.75
CA TYR A 27 24.33 1.30 13.14
C TYR A 27 22.97 0.90 13.69
N ASP A 28 22.25 1.89 14.19
CA ASP A 28 20.99 1.72 14.92
C ASP A 28 19.75 2.27 14.18
N LEU A 29 19.96 2.79 12.97
CA LEU A 29 18.91 3.25 12.08
C LEU A 29 19.18 2.83 10.63
N VAL A 30 18.24 2.13 10.04
CA VAL A 30 18.24 1.80 8.61
C VAL A 30 17.26 2.71 7.86
N ILE A 31 17.73 3.33 6.79
CA ILE A 31 16.89 4.03 5.81
C ILE A 31 16.64 3.05 4.67
N GLY A 32 15.48 2.40 4.68
CA GLY A 32 15.11 1.38 3.71
C GLY A 32 14.46 1.98 2.47
N ILE A 33 14.95 1.65 1.29
CA ILE A 33 14.42 2.11 0.01
C ILE A 33 14.20 0.90 -0.91
N PRO A 34 13.00 0.31 -0.91
CA PRO A 34 12.64 -0.69 -1.89
C PRO A 34 12.41 -0.02 -3.24
N PHE A 35 12.99 -0.57 -4.32
CA PHE A 35 12.89 0.00 -5.66
C PHE A 35 12.58 -1.06 -6.74
N LEU A 36 11.96 -0.62 -7.82
CA LEU A 36 11.66 -1.42 -9.01
C LEU A 36 12.28 -0.72 -10.23
N ASP A 37 11.46 -0.11 -11.06
CA ASP A 37 11.84 0.51 -12.34
C ASP A 37 11.80 2.06 -12.32
N GLU A 38 11.77 2.65 -11.14
CA GLU A 38 11.63 4.10 -10.97
C GLU A 38 12.98 4.85 -10.93
N GLN A 39 13.86 4.63 -11.90
CA GLN A 39 15.25 5.09 -11.89
C GLN A 39 15.43 6.58 -11.56
N GLU A 40 14.73 7.48 -12.27
CA GLU A 40 14.88 8.94 -12.07
C GLU A 40 14.40 9.36 -10.67
N ARG A 41 13.28 8.79 -10.20
CA ARG A 41 12.72 9.06 -8.89
C ARG A 41 13.59 8.53 -7.77
N LEU A 42 14.18 7.36 -7.99
CA LEU A 42 15.10 6.73 -7.04
C LEU A 42 16.35 7.59 -6.84
N VAL A 43 16.95 8.10 -7.91
CA VAL A 43 18.10 9.02 -7.84
C VAL A 43 17.76 10.29 -7.08
N ALA A 44 16.62 10.90 -7.38
CA ALA A 44 16.15 12.10 -6.69
C ALA A 44 15.93 11.85 -5.19
N LEU A 45 15.29 10.71 -4.85
CA LEU A 45 15.06 10.30 -3.47
C LEU A 45 16.38 10.08 -2.72
N LEU A 46 17.31 9.32 -3.28
CA LEU A 46 18.59 9.03 -2.66
C LEU A 46 19.42 10.28 -2.39
N ASN A 47 19.52 11.18 -3.37
CA ASN A 47 20.22 12.44 -3.19
C ASN A 47 19.56 13.31 -2.11
N SER A 48 18.23 13.36 -2.05
CA SER A 48 17.50 14.11 -1.04
C SER A 48 17.70 13.51 0.36
N VAL A 49 17.61 12.18 0.50
CA VAL A 49 17.91 11.46 1.76
C VAL A 49 19.33 11.75 2.22
N ASP A 50 20.33 11.56 1.34
CA ASP A 50 21.74 11.77 1.67
C ASP A 50 22.00 13.21 2.11
N GLN A 51 21.41 14.19 1.42
CA GLN A 51 21.54 15.60 1.77
C GLN A 51 20.94 15.92 3.14
N VAL A 52 19.77 15.41 3.45
CA VAL A 52 19.11 15.66 4.74
C VAL A 52 19.89 15.01 5.88
N LEU A 53 20.34 13.77 5.69
CA LEU A 53 21.14 13.05 6.68
C LEU A 53 22.44 13.77 7.04
N GLN A 54 23.08 14.48 6.10
CA GLN A 54 24.30 15.29 6.38
C GLN A 54 24.08 16.36 7.46
N SER A 55 22.86 16.88 7.55
CA SER A 55 22.49 17.91 8.53
C SER A 55 21.79 17.33 9.76
N TRP A 56 21.47 16.03 9.74
CA TRP A 56 20.77 15.35 10.83
C TRP A 56 21.76 14.62 11.74
N ILE A 57 21.86 15.07 12.99
CA ILE A 57 22.79 14.54 13.98
C ILE A 57 21.99 13.75 15.02
N GLY A 58 22.33 12.53 15.28
CA GLY A 58 21.69 11.79 16.35
C GLY A 58 21.96 10.30 16.36
N ARG A 59 21.89 9.63 15.23
CA ARG A 59 22.02 8.17 15.12
C ARG A 59 22.98 7.79 14.00
N ARG A 60 23.51 6.58 14.02
CA ARG A 60 24.31 6.05 12.90
C ARG A 60 23.36 5.44 11.88
N GLN A 61 23.34 5.99 10.67
CA GLN A 61 22.39 5.65 9.63
C GLN A 61 23.06 4.82 8.52
N LEU A 62 22.40 3.74 8.12
CA LEU A 62 22.74 2.95 6.94
C LEU A 62 21.62 3.04 5.91
N ILE A 63 21.91 3.45 4.69
CA ILE A 63 20.95 3.40 3.58
C ILE A 63 20.96 1.98 2.99
N VAL A 64 19.80 1.36 2.90
CA VAL A 64 19.62 0.01 2.32
C VAL A 64 18.68 0.08 1.13
N CYS A 65 19.23 -0.13 -0.06
CA CYS A 65 18.50 -0.16 -1.32
C CYS A 65 18.28 -1.61 -1.75
N ALA A 66 17.06 -2.10 -1.65
CA ALA A 66 16.69 -3.45 -2.09
C ALA A 66 15.81 -3.39 -3.33
N GLY A 67 16.27 -3.95 -4.45
CA GLY A 67 15.59 -3.91 -5.73
C GLY A 67 15.02 -5.23 -6.18
N ASP A 68 14.09 -5.16 -7.15
CA ASP A 68 13.67 -6.31 -7.94
C ASP A 68 14.71 -6.60 -9.04
N ILE A 69 14.84 -7.85 -9.47
CA ILE A 69 15.78 -8.22 -10.53
C ILE A 69 15.56 -7.45 -11.83
N SER A 70 14.33 -7.01 -12.10
CA SER A 70 14.01 -6.17 -13.27
C SER A 70 14.63 -4.77 -13.18
N ALA A 71 15.07 -4.35 -12.00
CA ALA A 71 15.66 -3.03 -11.72
C ALA A 71 17.18 -2.98 -11.90
N GLY A 72 17.79 -3.87 -12.65
CA GLY A 72 19.24 -3.94 -12.84
C GLY A 72 19.87 -2.64 -13.34
N GLN A 73 19.17 -1.88 -14.19
CA GLN A 73 19.61 -0.57 -14.64
C GLN A 73 19.59 0.46 -13.49
N SER A 74 18.58 0.41 -12.63
CA SER A 74 18.49 1.27 -11.44
C SER A 74 19.60 0.95 -10.43
N LEU A 75 19.94 -0.33 -10.24
CA LEU A 75 21.06 -0.74 -9.40
C LEU A 75 22.38 -0.12 -9.88
N HIS A 76 22.70 -0.28 -11.17
CA HIS A 76 23.90 0.31 -11.75
C HIS A 76 23.96 1.84 -11.60
N THR A 77 22.81 2.49 -11.62
CA THR A 77 22.73 3.93 -11.37
C THR A 77 23.06 4.27 -9.91
N ILE A 78 22.56 3.49 -8.93
CA ILE A 78 22.87 3.69 -7.50
C ILE A 78 24.36 3.52 -7.25
N GLU A 79 24.97 2.45 -7.77
CA GLU A 79 26.41 2.16 -7.64
C GLU A 79 27.31 3.34 -8.09
N ASN A 80 26.82 4.13 -9.06
CA ASN A 80 27.53 5.29 -9.57
C ASN A 80 27.19 6.61 -8.86
N LEU A 81 26.27 6.61 -7.88
CA LEU A 81 25.98 7.79 -7.07
C LEU A 81 27.07 8.02 -6.04
N ASN A 82 27.49 9.26 -5.91
CA ASN A 82 28.47 9.65 -4.90
C ASN A 82 27.76 10.03 -3.59
N LEU A 83 27.10 9.07 -2.95
CA LEU A 83 26.46 9.26 -1.66
C LEU A 83 27.53 9.40 -0.57
N LYS A 84 27.31 10.29 0.40
CA LYS A 84 28.23 10.53 1.52
C LYS A 84 27.98 9.57 2.68
N HIS A 85 26.73 9.10 2.82
CA HIS A 85 26.38 8.13 3.85
C HIS A 85 26.68 6.71 3.41
N PRO A 86 27.04 5.83 4.35
CA PRO A 86 27.17 4.40 4.08
C PRO A 86 25.87 3.83 3.49
N HIS A 87 26.03 3.03 2.45
CA HIS A 87 24.91 2.40 1.78
C HIS A 87 25.27 0.99 1.33
N ILE A 88 24.25 0.18 1.16
CA ILE A 88 24.31 -1.12 0.50
C ILE A 88 23.13 -1.21 -0.47
N GLU A 89 23.40 -1.81 -1.62
CA GLU A 89 22.43 -2.03 -2.68
C GLU A 89 22.52 -3.47 -3.18
N PHE A 90 21.36 -4.05 -3.46
CA PHE A 90 21.27 -5.40 -4.00
C PHE A 90 19.94 -5.64 -4.71
N LEU A 91 19.90 -6.71 -5.52
CA LEU A 91 18.68 -7.17 -6.18
C LEU A 91 18.21 -8.49 -5.58
N MET A 92 16.90 -8.60 -5.40
CA MET A 92 16.25 -9.87 -5.10
C MET A 92 16.26 -10.78 -6.34
N PRO A 93 16.47 -12.10 -6.18
CA PRO A 93 16.35 -13.06 -7.28
C PRO A 93 14.97 -12.97 -7.97
N ALA A 94 14.90 -13.38 -9.23
CA ALA A 94 13.66 -13.33 -10.04
C ALA A 94 12.48 -14.09 -9.39
N GLU A 95 12.79 -15.19 -8.72
CA GLU A 95 11.80 -16.02 -8.01
C GLU A 95 11.25 -15.35 -6.74
N LEU A 96 11.94 -14.32 -6.25
CA LEU A 96 11.58 -13.49 -5.10
C LEU A 96 11.26 -12.05 -5.52
N SER A 97 10.74 -11.88 -6.72
CA SER A 97 10.38 -10.59 -7.29
C SER A 97 9.22 -9.93 -6.53
N GLY A 98 9.24 -8.60 -6.52
CA GLY A 98 8.18 -7.73 -6.01
C GLY A 98 8.60 -6.86 -4.82
N ARG A 99 7.90 -5.72 -4.68
CA ARG A 99 8.18 -4.71 -3.64
C ARG A 99 8.19 -5.31 -2.23
N GLY A 100 7.26 -6.21 -1.93
CA GLY A 100 7.16 -6.83 -0.61
C GLY A 100 8.37 -7.68 -0.26
N MET A 101 9.00 -8.35 -1.24
CA MET A 101 10.21 -9.11 -1.00
C MET A 101 11.40 -8.20 -0.70
N SER A 102 11.52 -7.08 -1.38
CA SER A 102 12.53 -6.04 -1.08
C SER A 102 12.35 -5.48 0.33
N VAL A 103 11.09 -5.16 0.72
CA VAL A 103 10.78 -4.70 2.09
C VAL A 103 11.13 -5.80 3.12
N ARG A 104 10.78 -7.04 2.86
CA ARG A 104 11.10 -8.17 3.74
C ARG A 104 12.62 -8.31 3.94
N ALA A 105 13.40 -8.17 2.87
CA ALA A 105 14.87 -8.20 2.98
C ALA A 105 15.41 -7.05 3.83
N ILE A 106 14.84 -5.85 3.69
CA ILE A 106 15.17 -4.70 4.55
C ILE A 106 14.83 -4.99 6.01
N LEU A 107 13.66 -5.57 6.31
CA LEU A 107 13.27 -5.96 7.68
C LEU A 107 14.26 -6.97 8.29
N GLU A 108 14.71 -7.97 7.53
CA GLU A 108 15.71 -8.95 8.00
C GLU A 108 17.09 -8.30 8.23
N ILE A 109 17.47 -7.30 7.44
CA ILE A 109 18.70 -6.52 7.67
C ILE A 109 18.57 -5.70 8.95
N CYS A 110 17.45 -4.97 9.15
CA CYS A 110 17.19 -4.21 10.37
C CYS A 110 17.26 -5.11 11.61
N LYS A 111 16.59 -6.26 11.57
CA LYS A 111 16.63 -7.26 12.65
C LYS A 111 18.05 -7.73 12.95
N LYS A 112 18.88 -7.93 11.93
CA LYS A 112 20.27 -8.37 12.08
C LYS A 112 21.16 -7.31 12.72
N LEU A 113 20.88 -6.03 12.46
CA LEU A 113 21.61 -4.88 13.00
C LEU A 113 21.02 -4.39 14.34
N ASP A 114 19.88 -4.93 14.78
CA ASP A 114 19.10 -4.43 15.92
C ASP A 114 18.74 -2.94 15.76
N ALA A 115 18.34 -2.56 14.55
CA ALA A 115 18.15 -1.20 14.12
C ALA A 115 16.68 -0.88 13.87
N ASP A 116 16.27 0.34 14.19
CA ASP A 116 14.98 0.89 13.74
C ASP A 116 14.98 1.10 12.22
N LEU A 117 13.78 1.13 11.65
CA LEU A 117 13.59 1.32 10.21
C LEU A 117 12.86 2.63 9.91
N LEU A 118 13.40 3.40 8.97
CA LEU A 118 12.67 4.43 8.25
C LEU A 118 12.56 4.00 6.78
N LEU A 119 11.37 3.57 6.38
CA LEU A 119 11.10 3.11 5.01
C LEU A 119 10.57 4.26 4.16
N PHE A 120 11.15 4.45 2.96
CA PHE A 120 10.65 5.37 1.95
C PHE A 120 10.25 4.64 0.68
N SER A 121 9.12 5.03 0.09
CA SER A 121 8.73 4.55 -1.24
C SER A 121 9.34 5.42 -2.33
N ALA A 122 9.95 4.81 -3.35
CA ALA A 122 10.49 5.54 -4.50
C ALA A 122 9.42 6.33 -5.29
N ASN A 123 8.13 6.00 -5.13
CA ASN A 123 7.03 6.72 -5.77
C ASN A 123 6.78 8.14 -5.22
N MET A 124 7.37 8.50 -4.07
CA MET A 124 7.24 9.85 -3.48
C MET A 124 7.91 10.94 -4.31
N ALA A 125 9.00 10.65 -4.96
CA ALA A 125 9.86 11.65 -5.60
C ALA A 125 9.23 12.35 -6.83
N GLY A 126 7.97 12.04 -7.16
CA GLY A 126 7.30 12.62 -8.34
C GLY A 126 6.83 14.06 -8.18
N THR A 127 6.54 14.50 -6.96
CA THR A 127 5.89 15.80 -6.70
C THR A 127 6.65 16.70 -5.74
N GLN A 128 7.46 16.13 -4.84
CA GLN A 128 8.40 16.88 -4.01
C GLN A 128 9.83 16.45 -4.34
N LYS A 129 10.64 17.43 -4.74
CA LYS A 129 12.03 17.17 -5.12
C LYS A 129 12.94 16.88 -3.93
N GLU A 130 12.50 17.15 -2.71
CA GLU A 130 13.35 17.10 -1.52
C GLU A 130 12.57 16.58 -0.31
N ILE A 131 13.19 15.65 0.42
CA ILE A 131 12.75 15.25 1.76
C ILE A 131 13.14 16.37 2.71
N GLU A 132 12.20 16.82 3.54
CA GLU A 132 12.49 17.85 4.52
C GLU A 132 13.08 17.23 5.81
N LYS A 133 14.04 17.93 6.42
CA LYS A 133 14.63 17.48 7.69
C LYS A 133 13.59 17.23 8.79
N CYS A 134 12.55 18.05 8.83
CA CYS A 134 11.48 17.93 9.80
C CYS A 134 10.70 16.60 9.64
N TRP A 135 10.70 15.97 8.46
CA TRP A 135 10.08 14.65 8.27
C TRP A 135 10.82 13.56 9.04
N LEU A 136 12.17 13.57 9.02
CA LEU A 136 12.98 12.61 9.76
C LEU A 136 12.70 12.69 11.26
N ASP A 137 12.76 13.91 11.82
CA ASP A 137 12.48 14.13 13.23
C ASP A 137 11.05 13.72 13.62
N SER A 138 10.07 14.09 12.78
CA SER A 138 8.66 13.80 13.04
C SER A 138 8.33 12.31 12.93
N LEU A 139 9.00 11.58 12.03
CA LEU A 139 8.82 10.13 11.89
C LEU A 139 9.55 9.34 12.97
N LEU A 140 10.76 9.75 13.35
CA LEU A 140 11.61 8.98 14.25
C LEU A 140 11.37 9.26 15.73
N THR A 141 11.00 10.51 16.11
CA THR A 141 10.77 10.86 17.51
C THR A 141 9.69 9.99 18.18
N PRO A 142 8.53 9.72 17.55
CA PRO A 142 7.50 8.92 18.18
C PRO A 142 7.91 7.48 18.47
N ILE A 143 8.69 6.82 17.59
CA ILE A 143 9.18 5.45 17.82
C ILE A 143 10.26 5.35 18.88
N GLN A 144 10.89 6.46 19.26
CA GLN A 144 11.75 6.53 20.45
C GLN A 144 10.96 6.64 21.76
N GLY A 145 9.65 6.83 21.67
CA GLY A 145 8.72 6.98 22.77
C GLY A 145 7.73 5.82 22.85
N PRO A 146 6.43 6.12 22.91
CA PRO A 146 5.41 5.10 23.18
C PRO A 146 4.91 4.35 21.94
N TYR A 147 5.38 4.70 20.74
CA TYR A 147 4.86 4.14 19.50
C TYR A 147 5.79 3.08 18.91
N ASP A 148 5.22 1.98 18.47
CA ASP A 148 5.92 0.91 17.76
C ASP A 148 6.06 1.23 16.27
N MET A 149 5.13 2.04 15.73
CA MET A 149 5.08 2.38 14.31
C MET A 149 4.49 3.77 14.08
N VAL A 150 5.05 4.49 13.13
CA VAL A 150 4.50 5.72 12.56
C VAL A 150 4.18 5.48 11.10
N LEU A 151 2.93 5.76 10.71
CA LEU A 151 2.55 5.81 9.29
C LEU A 151 2.67 7.25 8.82
N ALA A 152 3.25 7.45 7.64
CA ALA A 152 3.14 8.73 6.97
C ALA A 152 1.99 8.69 5.97
N SER A 153 1.07 9.64 6.08
CA SER A 153 0.08 9.90 5.05
C SER A 153 0.59 10.96 4.09
N LEU A 154 0.49 10.66 2.81
CA LEU A 154 0.73 11.59 1.73
C LEU A 154 -0.59 11.96 1.09
N ARG A 155 -0.68 13.18 0.60
CA ARG A 155 -1.84 13.59 -0.17
C ARG A 155 -1.83 12.87 -1.49
N ARG A 156 -2.88 12.13 -1.77
CA ARG A 156 -3.12 11.58 -3.09
C ARG A 156 -3.95 12.57 -3.89
N HIS A 157 -3.73 12.61 -5.19
CA HIS A 157 -4.42 13.56 -6.07
C HIS A 157 -5.94 13.55 -5.81
N SER A 158 -6.53 14.74 -5.63
CA SER A 158 -7.89 14.92 -5.18
C SER A 158 -8.90 14.09 -5.98
N GLY A 159 -9.50 13.11 -5.31
CA GLY A 159 -10.64 12.38 -5.82
C GLY A 159 -10.34 11.05 -6.51
N ILE A 160 -9.09 10.54 -6.49
CA ILE A 160 -8.74 9.45 -7.41
C ILE A 160 -7.95 8.29 -6.81
N ASP A 161 -7.56 8.34 -5.54
CA ASP A 161 -6.98 7.15 -4.91
C ASP A 161 -8.06 6.10 -4.66
N SER A 162 -8.19 5.24 -5.66
CA SER A 162 -9.23 4.25 -5.72
C SER A 162 -8.93 3.00 -4.88
N ILE A 163 -7.65 2.61 -4.72
CA ILE A 163 -7.29 1.38 -3.99
C ILE A 163 -7.39 1.62 -2.48
N ALA A 164 -6.77 2.68 -1.99
CA ALA A 164 -6.80 3.00 -0.57
C ALA A 164 -8.22 3.38 -0.12
N HIS A 165 -8.90 4.27 -0.84
CA HIS A 165 -10.22 4.76 -0.42
C HIS A 165 -11.38 3.81 -0.70
N MET A 166 -11.32 2.99 -1.74
CA MET A 166 -12.43 2.09 -2.10
C MET A 166 -12.32 0.69 -1.52
N LEU A 167 -11.12 0.28 -1.10
CA LEU A 167 -10.91 -1.07 -0.59
C LEU A 167 -10.12 -1.08 0.73
N ALA A 168 -8.86 -0.64 0.73
CA ALA A 168 -7.98 -0.90 1.86
C ALA A 168 -8.41 -0.18 3.15
N ALA A 169 -8.73 1.14 3.08
CA ALA A 169 -9.15 1.89 4.26
C ALA A 169 -10.54 1.48 4.78
N PRO A 170 -11.59 1.29 3.93
CA PRO A 170 -12.87 0.78 4.40
C PRO A 170 -12.80 -0.60 5.04
N VAL A 171 -12.01 -1.53 4.48
CA VAL A 171 -11.79 -2.85 5.05
C VAL A 171 -11.05 -2.75 6.38
N LEU A 172 -10.00 -1.94 6.46
CA LEU A 172 -9.25 -1.75 7.70
C LEU A 172 -10.14 -1.20 8.81
N GLU A 173 -10.96 -0.19 8.50
CA GLU A 173 -11.88 0.41 9.46
C GLU A 173 -12.97 -0.58 9.90
N SER A 174 -13.58 -1.29 8.96
CA SER A 174 -14.68 -2.21 9.27
C SER A 174 -14.21 -3.51 9.93
N PHE A 175 -13.11 -4.12 9.51
CA PHE A 175 -12.65 -5.41 10.02
C PHE A 175 -11.69 -5.30 11.20
N TYR A 176 -10.83 -4.27 11.21
CA TYR A 176 -9.81 -4.11 12.27
C TYR A 176 -10.12 -2.98 13.25
N GLY A 177 -11.20 -2.21 13.02
CA GLY A 177 -11.59 -1.10 13.88
C GLY A 177 -10.59 0.05 13.90
N CYS A 178 -9.82 0.24 12.81
CA CYS A 178 -8.78 1.25 12.74
C CYS A 178 -9.00 2.22 11.58
N ARG A 179 -9.02 3.51 11.87
CA ARG A 179 -9.14 4.58 10.89
C ARG A 179 -7.80 5.28 10.71
N VAL A 180 -7.21 5.14 9.52
CA VAL A 180 -6.01 5.85 9.05
C VAL A 180 -6.29 6.56 7.74
N SER A 181 -5.55 7.60 7.41
CA SER A 181 -5.75 8.39 6.18
C SER A 181 -5.26 7.64 4.95
N ASP A 182 -4.07 7.05 5.01
CA ASP A 182 -3.46 6.31 3.89
C ASP A 182 -2.84 4.98 4.34
N PRO A 183 -3.60 3.85 4.27
CA PRO A 183 -3.09 2.53 4.65
C PRO A 183 -2.06 1.95 3.67
N LEU A 184 -1.84 2.60 2.52
CA LEU A 184 -0.94 2.17 1.46
C LEU A 184 0.14 3.23 1.14
N GLY A 185 0.43 4.12 2.08
CA GLY A 185 1.36 5.25 1.89
C GLY A 185 2.80 4.84 1.60
N GLY A 186 3.22 3.68 2.09
CA GLY A 186 4.55 3.13 1.81
C GLY A 186 5.71 3.86 2.49
N ILE A 187 5.42 4.72 3.47
CA ILE A 187 6.40 5.41 4.30
C ILE A 187 6.10 5.11 5.75
N TYR A 188 7.07 4.53 6.43
CA TYR A 188 6.92 4.09 7.81
C TYR A 188 8.18 4.36 8.61
N ALA A 189 8.02 4.74 9.88
CA ALA A 189 9.05 4.51 10.88
C ALA A 189 8.59 3.34 11.75
N ILE A 190 9.46 2.36 11.99
CA ILE A 190 9.15 1.13 12.74
C ILE A 190 10.27 0.88 13.74
N ALA A 191 9.89 0.66 15.01
CA ALA A 191 10.83 0.32 16.07
C ALA A 191 11.40 -1.10 15.91
N HIS A 192 12.65 -1.32 16.30
CA HIS A 192 13.38 -2.58 16.12
C HIS A 192 12.67 -3.80 16.72
N ASP A 193 12.04 -3.67 17.87
CA ASP A 193 11.28 -4.76 18.50
C ASP A 193 10.13 -5.25 17.60
N PHE A 194 9.38 -4.34 17.01
CA PHE A 194 8.30 -4.69 16.10
C PHE A 194 8.83 -5.25 14.77
N ILE A 195 9.98 -4.77 14.29
CA ILE A 195 10.65 -5.32 13.10
C ILE A 195 11.02 -6.80 13.30
N ALA A 196 11.52 -7.16 14.47
CA ALA A 196 11.89 -8.55 14.76
C ALA A 196 10.67 -9.50 14.67
N GLU A 197 9.51 -9.07 15.16
CA GLU A 197 8.24 -9.80 15.06
C GLU A 197 7.76 -9.89 13.61
N LEU A 198 7.79 -8.78 12.85
CA LEU A 198 7.40 -8.75 11.43
C LEU A 198 8.27 -9.66 10.58
N ALA A 199 9.59 -9.62 10.76
CA ALA A 199 10.53 -10.47 10.03
C ALA A 199 10.33 -11.96 10.34
N HIS A 200 9.95 -12.31 11.58
CA HIS A 200 9.58 -13.67 11.93
C HIS A 200 8.30 -14.12 11.24
N GLU A 201 7.24 -13.34 11.32
CA GLU A 201 5.91 -13.66 10.77
C GLU A 201 5.92 -13.72 9.23
N ALA A 202 6.73 -12.88 8.57
CA ALA A 202 6.84 -12.85 7.11
C ALA A 202 7.21 -14.21 6.49
N ARG A 203 7.84 -15.11 7.25
CA ARG A 203 8.19 -16.47 6.81
C ARG A 203 6.98 -17.35 6.51
N PHE A 204 5.82 -17.03 7.08
CA PHE A 204 4.60 -17.83 6.98
C PHE A 204 3.58 -17.31 5.97
N TRP A 205 3.82 -16.14 5.35
CA TRP A 205 2.83 -15.46 4.50
C TRP A 205 2.95 -15.74 3.00
N GLY A 206 4.04 -16.31 2.54
CA GLY A 206 4.18 -16.75 1.16
C GLY A 206 4.04 -15.61 0.13
N GLU A 207 3.22 -15.83 -0.89
CA GLU A 207 3.09 -14.90 -2.03
C GLU A 207 2.27 -13.64 -1.75
N SER A 208 1.36 -13.69 -0.79
CA SER A 208 0.45 -12.56 -0.50
C SER A 208 1.17 -11.27 -0.09
N ILE A 209 2.37 -11.36 0.51
CA ILE A 209 3.17 -10.20 0.88
C ILE A 209 4.28 -9.87 -0.12
N SER A 210 4.42 -10.60 -1.21
CA SER A 210 5.52 -10.39 -2.16
C SER A 210 5.43 -9.07 -2.91
N GLY A 211 4.21 -8.57 -3.12
CA GLY A 211 3.93 -7.38 -3.91
C GLY A 211 3.62 -6.13 -3.09
N TYR A 212 2.78 -5.29 -3.66
CA TYR A 212 2.34 -4.02 -3.07
C TYR A 212 1.41 -4.17 -1.85
N GLY A 213 0.88 -5.37 -1.59
CA GLY A 213 0.08 -5.65 -0.41
C GLY A 213 0.85 -5.61 0.91
N ILE A 214 2.19 -5.56 0.87
CA ILE A 214 3.06 -5.54 2.05
C ILE A 214 2.70 -4.40 3.02
N ASP A 215 2.31 -3.23 2.52
CA ASP A 215 1.93 -2.09 3.36
C ASP A 215 0.69 -2.40 4.20
N PHE A 216 -0.34 -2.98 3.59
CA PHE A 216 -1.54 -3.43 4.27
C PHE A 216 -1.24 -4.55 5.29
N TRP A 217 -0.35 -5.49 4.92
CA TRP A 217 0.07 -6.56 5.82
C TRP A 217 0.78 -6.03 7.07
N ILE A 218 1.77 -5.14 6.94
CA ILE A 218 2.46 -4.53 8.09
C ILE A 218 1.45 -3.88 9.04
N LEU A 219 0.52 -3.11 8.49
CA LEU A 219 -0.49 -2.41 9.28
C LEU A 219 -1.45 -3.37 10.00
N THR A 220 -1.92 -4.42 9.31
CA THR A 220 -2.78 -5.43 9.96
C THR A 220 -2.04 -6.22 11.02
N ARG A 221 -0.73 -6.48 10.88
CA ARG A 221 0.08 -7.09 11.95
C ARG A 221 0.20 -6.16 13.15
N ALA A 222 0.47 -4.87 12.94
CA ALA A 222 0.49 -3.89 14.02
C ALA A 222 -0.82 -3.89 14.81
N LEU A 223 -1.96 -3.88 14.12
CA LEU A 223 -3.29 -3.91 14.75
C LEU A 223 -3.59 -5.24 15.45
N SER A 224 -3.24 -6.36 14.83
CA SER A 224 -3.48 -7.70 15.38
C SER A 224 -2.68 -7.97 16.64
N TRP A 225 -1.50 -7.39 16.75
CA TRP A 225 -0.62 -7.54 17.91
C TRP A 225 -0.73 -6.37 18.91
N ASN A 226 -1.76 -5.52 18.76
CA ASN A 226 -2.04 -4.37 19.61
C ASN A 226 -0.84 -3.42 19.77
N LYS A 227 -0.11 -3.18 18.65
CA LYS A 227 0.99 -2.22 18.62
C LYS A 227 0.47 -0.79 18.69
N ASN A 228 1.23 0.08 19.34
CA ASN A 228 0.92 1.50 19.38
C ASN A 228 1.33 2.15 18.06
N ILE A 229 0.35 2.64 17.34
CA ILE A 229 0.57 3.28 16.04
C ILE A 229 0.09 4.74 16.06
N CYS A 230 0.77 5.60 15.32
CA CYS A 230 0.30 6.95 15.04
C CYS A 230 0.47 7.30 13.57
N GLU A 231 -0.22 8.32 13.11
CA GLU A 231 -0.19 8.79 11.74
C GLU A 231 0.38 10.20 11.67
N LEU A 232 1.20 10.45 10.65
CA LEU A 232 1.85 11.73 10.40
C LEU A 232 1.49 12.21 8.99
N ASN A 233 0.83 13.36 8.88
CA ASN A 233 0.56 13.97 7.58
C ASN A 233 1.78 14.77 7.11
N LEU A 234 2.45 14.29 6.05
CA LEU A 234 3.63 14.93 5.47
C LEU A 234 3.28 16.01 4.43
N GLY A 235 2.01 16.12 4.02
CA GLY A 235 1.55 17.13 3.04
C GLY A 235 2.08 16.95 1.62
N GLY A 236 2.93 15.95 1.37
CA GLY A 236 3.43 15.60 0.05
C GLY A 236 2.39 14.86 -0.79
N GLU A 237 2.64 14.73 -2.08
CA GLU A 237 1.76 14.00 -3.01
C GLU A 237 2.44 12.74 -3.56
N VAL A 238 1.63 11.72 -3.83
CA VAL A 238 2.05 10.49 -4.52
C VAL A 238 1.65 10.56 -5.98
N ALA A 239 2.59 10.22 -6.87
CA ALA A 239 2.29 10.09 -8.29
C ALA A 239 1.39 8.88 -8.57
N GLU A 240 0.33 9.09 -9.35
CA GLU A 240 -0.55 8.01 -9.77
C GLU A 240 0.14 7.07 -10.77
N PRO A 241 0.01 5.75 -10.61
CA PRO A 241 0.54 4.80 -11.57
C PRO A 241 -0.31 4.77 -12.85
N ASN A 242 0.32 4.36 -13.98
CA ASN A 242 -0.43 4.06 -15.19
C ASN A 242 -1.40 2.87 -14.97
N LEU A 243 -2.38 2.70 -15.86
CA LEU A 243 -3.45 1.72 -15.68
C LEU A 243 -2.97 0.26 -15.53
N PRO A 244 -2.03 -0.27 -16.33
CA PRO A 244 -1.51 -1.63 -16.14
C PRO A 244 -0.85 -1.82 -14.76
N LYS A 245 -0.02 -0.86 -14.31
CA LYS A 245 0.61 -0.90 -12.99
C LYS A 245 -0.44 -0.80 -11.87
N ARG A 246 -1.48 0.04 -12.04
CA ARG A 246 -2.59 0.15 -11.09
C ARG A 246 -3.35 -1.16 -10.94
N ASN A 247 -3.70 -1.84 -12.03
CA ASN A 247 -4.39 -3.13 -11.99
C ASN A 247 -3.56 -4.20 -11.28
N ARG A 248 -2.24 -4.21 -11.51
CA ARG A 248 -1.31 -5.08 -10.79
C ARG A 248 -1.30 -4.76 -9.29
N ILE A 249 -1.15 -3.48 -8.93
CA ILE A 249 -1.17 -3.05 -7.51
C ILE A 249 -2.50 -3.45 -6.86
N PHE A 250 -3.63 -3.20 -7.53
CA PHE A 250 -4.95 -3.60 -7.01
C PHE A 250 -5.03 -5.10 -6.76
N TYR A 251 -4.63 -5.93 -7.73
CA TYR A 251 -4.63 -7.38 -7.60
C TYR A 251 -3.79 -7.84 -6.39
N GLU A 252 -2.58 -7.34 -6.24
CA GLU A 252 -1.66 -7.70 -5.16
C GLU A 252 -2.17 -7.22 -3.79
N VAL A 253 -2.75 -6.03 -3.70
CA VAL A 253 -3.38 -5.51 -2.47
C VAL A 253 -4.63 -6.31 -2.11
N ALA A 254 -5.49 -6.61 -3.09
CA ALA A 254 -6.71 -7.41 -2.86
C ALA A 254 -6.38 -8.83 -2.40
N LEU A 255 -5.34 -9.46 -2.98
CA LEU A 255 -4.83 -10.76 -2.52
C LEU A 255 -4.43 -10.71 -1.04
N THR A 256 -3.64 -9.71 -0.66
CA THR A 256 -3.20 -9.56 0.73
C THR A 256 -4.36 -9.28 1.69
N ILE A 257 -5.34 -8.46 1.27
CA ILE A 257 -6.56 -8.20 2.04
C ILE A 257 -7.35 -9.50 2.26
N PHE A 258 -7.56 -10.28 1.22
CA PHE A 258 -8.33 -11.52 1.31
C PHE A 258 -7.64 -12.55 2.21
N GLU A 259 -6.31 -12.71 2.08
CA GLU A 259 -5.54 -13.57 2.97
C GLU A 259 -5.54 -13.06 4.42
N ALA A 260 -5.44 -11.75 4.64
CA ALA A 260 -5.49 -11.16 5.97
C ALA A 260 -6.85 -11.41 6.64
N ILE A 261 -7.96 -11.16 5.96
CA ILE A 261 -9.31 -11.39 6.49
C ILE A 261 -9.51 -12.89 6.81
N LYS A 262 -9.10 -13.79 5.91
CA LYS A 262 -9.19 -15.23 6.14
C LYS A 262 -8.40 -15.66 7.38
N ARG A 263 -7.19 -15.13 7.56
CA ARG A 263 -6.30 -15.48 8.67
C ARG A 263 -6.74 -14.88 10.00
N ASP A 264 -7.22 -13.66 9.98
CA ASP A 264 -7.47 -12.86 11.17
C ASP A 264 -8.93 -12.94 11.66
N SER A 265 -9.66 -14.01 11.32
CA SER A 265 -11.08 -14.20 11.67
C SER A 265 -11.35 -14.04 13.18
N ALA A 266 -10.46 -14.56 14.04
CA ALA A 266 -10.58 -14.40 15.49
C ALA A 266 -10.49 -12.92 15.96
N ILE A 267 -9.96 -12.04 15.13
CA ILE A 267 -9.77 -10.62 15.44
C ILE A 267 -11.01 -9.83 15.01
N TRP A 268 -11.44 -9.97 13.78
CA TRP A 268 -12.52 -9.13 13.24
C TRP A 268 -13.93 -9.64 13.55
N LEU A 269 -14.08 -10.88 14.00
CA LEU A 269 -15.36 -11.39 14.57
C LEU A 269 -15.72 -10.75 15.92
N GLN A 270 -14.76 -10.11 16.60
CA GLN A 270 -15.03 -9.38 17.83
C GLN A 270 -15.61 -8.01 17.52
N ASP A 271 -16.63 -7.59 18.30
CA ASP A 271 -17.11 -6.21 18.23
C ASP A 271 -16.01 -5.27 18.71
N ARG A 272 -15.51 -4.44 17.81
CA ARG A 272 -14.48 -3.44 18.11
C ARG A 272 -15.02 -2.04 17.86
N LEU A 273 -14.71 -1.13 18.76
CA LEU A 273 -14.90 0.29 18.50
C LEU A 273 -13.89 0.74 17.43
N VAL A 274 -14.36 1.54 16.48
CA VAL A 274 -13.45 2.18 15.50
C VAL A 274 -12.66 3.26 16.23
N ILE A 275 -11.34 3.07 16.26
CA ILE A 275 -10.40 4.02 16.86
C ILE A 275 -9.69 4.74 15.73
N LYS A 276 -9.78 6.08 15.73
CA LYS A 276 -8.91 6.89 14.89
C LYS A 276 -7.52 6.87 15.51
N VAL A 277 -6.52 6.53 14.72
CA VAL A 277 -5.12 6.61 15.12
C VAL A 277 -4.74 8.05 15.44
N ALA A 278 -3.88 8.26 16.43
CA ALA A 278 -3.45 9.60 16.81
C ALA A 278 -2.76 10.29 15.63
N ASP A 279 -3.28 11.45 15.24
CA ASP A 279 -2.66 12.31 14.23
C ASP A 279 -1.55 13.13 14.87
N ILE A 280 -0.34 13.02 14.33
CA ILE A 280 0.76 13.94 14.61
C ILE A 280 0.84 14.92 13.43
N LEU A 281 0.51 16.18 13.67
CA LEU A 281 0.54 17.20 12.61
C LEU A 281 1.99 17.57 12.27
N ALA A 282 2.49 17.14 11.09
CA ALA A 282 3.61 17.80 10.47
C ALA A 282 3.12 19.07 9.75
N ARG A 283 3.82 20.16 9.94
CA ARG A 283 3.55 21.41 9.21
C ARG A 283 4.25 21.30 7.84
N SER A 284 3.54 20.84 6.84
CA SER A 284 3.99 20.90 5.45
C SER A 284 3.06 21.79 4.65
N GLU A 285 3.63 22.63 3.77
CA GLU A 285 2.85 23.47 2.85
C GLU A 285 2.18 22.58 1.79
N VAL A 286 0.89 22.77 1.59
CA VAL A 286 0.10 22.11 0.55
C VAL A 286 0.42 22.74 -0.80
N ARG A 287 1.00 21.97 -1.73
CA ARG A 287 1.15 22.40 -3.13
C ARG A 287 0.06 21.77 -3.99
N ASN A 288 -0.45 22.51 -4.94
CA ASN A 288 -1.44 22.01 -5.90
C ASN A 288 -0.74 21.16 -6.98
N SER A 289 -1.30 19.98 -7.24
CA SER A 289 -0.83 19.08 -8.30
C SER A 289 -1.55 19.33 -9.64
N ASP A 290 -0.90 18.89 -10.72
CA ASP A 290 -1.50 18.91 -12.06
C ASP A 290 -2.68 17.92 -12.15
N PRO A 291 -3.73 18.22 -12.92
CA PRO A 291 -4.88 17.35 -13.09
C PRO A 291 -4.47 16.04 -13.80
N VAL A 292 -4.82 14.91 -13.19
CA VAL A 292 -4.58 13.58 -13.80
C VAL A 292 -5.71 13.27 -14.79
N ASN A 293 -5.33 12.88 -16.00
CA ASN A 293 -6.27 12.45 -17.03
C ASN A 293 -6.44 10.91 -16.97
N TYR A 294 -7.64 10.46 -16.66
CA TYR A 294 -7.96 9.04 -16.56
C TYR A 294 -8.52 8.49 -17.87
N PRO A 295 -8.01 7.34 -18.33
CA PRO A 295 -8.49 6.71 -19.56
C PRO A 295 -9.81 5.95 -19.30
N ILE A 296 -10.92 6.69 -19.05
CA ILE A 296 -12.26 6.09 -18.81
C ILE A 296 -12.62 5.03 -19.87
N PRO A 297 -12.43 5.26 -21.19
CA PRO A 297 -12.73 4.24 -22.19
C PRO A 297 -11.93 2.94 -22.02
N GLU A 298 -10.65 3.04 -21.60
CA GLU A 298 -9.82 1.87 -21.34
C GLU A 298 -10.26 1.13 -20.08
N LEU A 299 -10.61 1.85 -19.03
CA LEU A 299 -11.19 1.28 -17.80
C LEU A 299 -12.46 0.48 -18.11
N LEU A 300 -13.39 1.05 -18.88
CA LEU A 300 -14.62 0.37 -19.30
C LEU A 300 -14.33 -0.84 -20.18
N THR A 301 -13.37 -0.74 -21.08
CA THR A 301 -12.96 -1.86 -21.95
C THR A 301 -12.43 -3.02 -21.10
N ASN A 302 -11.54 -2.75 -20.12
CA ASN A 302 -11.02 -3.77 -19.22
C ASN A 302 -12.11 -4.41 -18.37
N PHE A 303 -13.06 -3.61 -17.87
CA PHE A 303 -14.23 -4.09 -17.14
C PHE A 303 -15.10 -5.05 -17.98
N ILE A 304 -15.50 -4.61 -19.18
CA ILE A 304 -16.37 -5.39 -20.07
C ILE A 304 -15.68 -6.70 -20.47
N ASN A 305 -14.42 -6.63 -20.90
CA ASN A 305 -13.67 -7.80 -21.34
C ASN A 305 -13.48 -8.81 -20.21
N GLY A 306 -13.14 -8.36 -19.00
CA GLY A 306 -12.92 -9.23 -17.86
C GLY A 306 -14.23 -9.88 -17.36
N CYS A 307 -15.31 -9.13 -17.24
CA CYS A 307 -16.62 -9.68 -16.87
C CYS A 307 -17.17 -10.65 -17.92
N THR A 308 -16.89 -10.42 -19.20
CA THR A 308 -17.28 -11.33 -20.28
C THR A 308 -16.49 -12.62 -20.24
N ALA A 309 -15.16 -12.51 -20.08
CA ALA A 309 -14.26 -13.66 -20.03
C ALA A 309 -14.57 -14.60 -18.85
N ASP A 310 -14.87 -14.04 -17.68
CA ASP A 310 -15.18 -14.77 -16.46
C ASP A 310 -16.69 -14.75 -16.12
N SER A 311 -17.57 -14.66 -17.14
CA SER A 311 -19.04 -14.52 -16.95
C SER A 311 -19.69 -15.68 -16.18
N ALA A 312 -19.17 -16.90 -16.34
CA ALA A 312 -19.65 -18.06 -15.57
C ALA A 312 -19.31 -17.90 -14.08
N LEU A 313 -18.09 -17.47 -13.76
CA LEU A 313 -17.65 -17.22 -12.39
C LEU A 313 -18.43 -16.04 -11.77
N LEU A 314 -18.63 -14.96 -12.54
CA LEU A 314 -19.43 -13.82 -12.11
C LEU A 314 -20.84 -14.26 -11.63
N ARG A 315 -21.51 -15.12 -12.39
CA ARG A 315 -22.84 -15.65 -12.06
C ARG A 315 -22.81 -16.69 -10.93
N ALA A 316 -21.74 -17.40 -10.76
CA ALA A 316 -21.59 -18.39 -9.68
C ALA A 316 -21.33 -17.72 -8.33
N CYS A 317 -20.51 -16.63 -8.33
CA CYS A 317 -20.08 -15.98 -7.10
C CYS A 317 -20.99 -14.85 -6.63
N LEU A 318 -21.77 -14.23 -7.52
CA LEU A 318 -22.57 -13.06 -7.15
C LEU A 318 -24.08 -13.34 -7.21
N PRO A 319 -24.88 -12.72 -6.31
CA PRO A 319 -26.33 -12.76 -6.38
C PRO A 319 -26.84 -12.27 -7.74
N GLU A 320 -27.93 -12.88 -8.24
CA GLU A 320 -28.48 -12.55 -9.56
C GLU A 320 -28.80 -11.05 -9.72
N GLU A 321 -29.27 -10.40 -8.67
CA GLU A 321 -29.57 -8.95 -8.66
C GLU A 321 -28.26 -8.15 -8.86
N THR A 322 -27.18 -8.47 -8.14
CA THR A 322 -25.89 -7.80 -8.29
C THR A 322 -25.32 -8.00 -9.70
N VAL A 323 -25.45 -9.22 -10.25
CA VAL A 323 -25.04 -9.48 -11.64
C VAL A 323 -25.84 -8.63 -12.62
N LYS A 324 -27.16 -8.51 -12.42
CA LYS A 324 -28.01 -7.66 -13.27
C LYS A 324 -27.62 -6.20 -13.20
N GLU A 325 -27.32 -5.67 -12.00
CA GLU A 325 -26.85 -4.30 -11.84
C GLU A 325 -25.49 -4.08 -12.56
N ILE A 326 -24.52 -4.97 -12.37
CA ILE A 326 -23.20 -4.90 -13.04
C ILE A 326 -23.34 -4.94 -14.58
N VAL A 327 -24.26 -5.74 -15.11
CA VAL A 327 -24.45 -5.95 -16.56
C VAL A 327 -25.36 -4.89 -17.18
N ALA A 328 -26.39 -4.41 -16.46
CA ALA A 328 -27.34 -3.42 -16.98
C ALA A 328 -26.71 -2.03 -17.16
N ASP A 329 -25.72 -1.70 -16.32
CA ASP A 329 -25.05 -0.40 -16.35
C ASP A 329 -24.13 -0.20 -17.57
N LEU A 330 -23.99 -1.22 -18.43
CA LEU A 330 -23.21 -1.12 -19.66
C LEU A 330 -23.87 -0.25 -20.76
N ALA A 331 -25.16 0.13 -20.60
CA ALA A 331 -25.90 0.71 -21.71
C ALA A 331 -25.87 2.23 -21.80
N ASP A 332 -26.28 3.01 -20.80
CA ASP A 332 -26.45 4.48 -20.96
C ASP A 332 -26.09 5.35 -19.73
N ASN A 333 -26.03 4.79 -18.53
CA ASN A 333 -25.66 5.52 -17.29
C ASN A 333 -24.76 4.65 -16.42
N PHE A 334 -23.58 4.32 -16.94
CA PHE A 334 -22.65 3.43 -16.26
C PHE A 334 -22.37 3.87 -14.83
N ARG A 335 -22.80 3.06 -13.86
CA ARG A 335 -22.60 3.33 -12.43
C ARG A 335 -22.53 2.04 -11.62
N ILE A 336 -21.37 1.68 -11.11
CA ILE A 336 -21.23 0.70 -10.04
C ILE A 336 -21.35 1.45 -8.71
N SER A 337 -22.47 1.29 -8.00
CA SER A 337 -22.72 1.94 -6.71
C SER A 337 -21.82 1.38 -5.60
N ASP A 338 -21.75 2.09 -4.46
CA ASP A 338 -21.01 1.63 -3.29
C ASP A 338 -21.54 0.28 -2.79
N GLN A 339 -22.85 0.10 -2.78
CA GLN A 339 -23.49 -1.16 -2.36
C GLN A 339 -23.16 -2.33 -3.29
N VAL A 340 -23.23 -2.11 -4.61
CA VAL A 340 -22.83 -3.14 -5.60
C VAL A 340 -21.38 -3.50 -5.43
N TRP A 341 -20.51 -2.51 -5.21
CA TRP A 341 -19.10 -2.72 -4.98
C TRP A 341 -18.84 -3.57 -3.73
N VAL A 342 -19.42 -3.18 -2.58
CA VAL A 342 -19.23 -3.92 -1.31
C VAL A 342 -19.78 -5.32 -1.41
N LYS A 343 -21.00 -5.51 -1.95
CA LYS A 343 -21.55 -6.86 -2.19
C LYS A 343 -20.65 -7.71 -3.07
N THR A 344 -20.07 -7.11 -4.11
CA THR A 344 -19.12 -7.81 -4.99
C THR A 344 -17.88 -8.27 -4.25
N VAL A 345 -17.22 -7.34 -3.53
CA VAL A 345 -15.99 -7.67 -2.77
C VAL A 345 -16.29 -8.75 -1.73
N THR A 346 -17.40 -8.61 -0.99
CA THR A 346 -17.79 -9.52 0.08
C THR A 346 -18.07 -10.93 -0.44
N ASN A 347 -18.89 -11.06 -1.50
CA ASN A 347 -19.20 -12.38 -2.07
C ASN A 347 -17.95 -13.04 -2.67
N LEU A 348 -17.12 -12.28 -3.41
CA LEU A 348 -15.87 -12.83 -3.95
C LEU A 348 -14.90 -13.26 -2.86
N LEU A 349 -14.86 -12.53 -1.74
CA LEU A 349 -14.06 -12.92 -0.57
C LEU A 349 -14.59 -14.22 0.07
N LEU A 350 -15.91 -14.40 0.18
CA LEU A 350 -16.51 -15.63 0.68
C LEU A 350 -16.12 -16.84 -0.17
N HIS A 351 -16.25 -16.72 -1.50
CA HIS A 351 -15.82 -17.78 -2.42
C HIS A 351 -14.30 -18.04 -2.37
N TYR A 352 -13.49 -16.98 -2.19
CA TYR A 352 -12.06 -17.11 -1.99
C TYR A 352 -11.71 -17.89 -0.70
N ALA A 353 -12.44 -17.64 0.38
CA ALA A 353 -12.12 -18.19 1.69
C ALA A 353 -12.63 -19.62 1.90
N PHE A 354 -13.78 -19.96 1.33
CA PHE A 354 -14.54 -21.17 1.70
C PHE A 354 -14.84 -22.11 0.55
N GLU A 355 -14.54 -21.75 -0.69
CA GLU A 355 -14.83 -22.58 -1.85
C GLU A 355 -13.56 -22.95 -2.64
N ASP A 356 -13.64 -24.02 -3.44
CA ASP A 356 -12.55 -24.49 -4.30
C ASP A 356 -12.39 -23.67 -5.61
N ALA A 357 -12.94 -22.46 -5.67
CA ALA A 357 -12.74 -21.60 -6.81
C ALA A 357 -11.28 -21.15 -6.85
N ALA A 358 -10.66 -21.21 -8.04
CA ALA A 358 -9.26 -20.82 -8.21
C ALA A 358 -9.05 -19.36 -7.76
N PRO A 359 -8.26 -19.10 -6.69
CA PRO A 359 -8.07 -17.78 -6.11
C PRO A 359 -7.70 -16.72 -7.14
N GLU A 360 -6.85 -17.08 -8.10
CA GLU A 360 -6.39 -16.20 -9.18
C GLU A 360 -7.55 -15.73 -10.08
N LYS A 361 -8.54 -16.61 -10.35
CA LYS A 361 -9.71 -16.23 -11.17
C LYS A 361 -10.62 -15.25 -10.42
N ILE A 362 -10.81 -15.45 -9.12
CA ILE A 362 -11.59 -14.54 -8.27
C ILE A 362 -10.94 -13.16 -8.26
N LEU A 363 -9.65 -13.07 -8.02
CA LEU A 363 -8.93 -11.79 -7.97
C LEU A 363 -8.86 -11.10 -9.34
N ARG A 364 -8.76 -11.87 -10.43
CA ARG A 364 -8.82 -11.33 -11.78
C ARG A 364 -10.21 -10.75 -12.10
N LEU A 365 -11.28 -11.46 -11.75
CA LEU A 365 -12.64 -10.96 -11.89
C LEU A 365 -12.86 -9.70 -11.04
N LEU A 366 -12.40 -9.70 -9.79
CA LEU A 366 -12.48 -8.54 -8.92
C LEU A 366 -11.72 -7.34 -9.52
N THR A 367 -10.54 -7.57 -10.11
CA THR A 367 -9.76 -6.52 -10.79
C THR A 367 -10.50 -5.94 -11.98
N ALA A 368 -11.22 -6.76 -12.74
CA ALA A 368 -12.05 -6.28 -13.84
C ALA A 368 -13.19 -5.40 -13.33
N ILE A 369 -13.92 -5.84 -12.30
CA ILE A 369 -15.03 -5.06 -11.71
C ILE A 369 -14.52 -3.77 -11.06
N TYR A 370 -13.32 -3.78 -10.46
CA TYR A 370 -12.65 -2.60 -9.93
C TYR A 370 -12.41 -1.52 -11.01
N ASN A 371 -12.03 -1.90 -12.25
CA ASN A 371 -11.93 -0.91 -13.35
C ASN A 371 -13.26 -0.22 -13.61
N GLY A 372 -14.38 -0.95 -13.59
CA GLY A 372 -15.71 -0.36 -13.68
C GLY A 372 -16.05 0.57 -12.51
N ARG A 373 -15.71 0.15 -11.28
CA ARG A 373 -15.91 0.99 -10.09
C ARG A 373 -15.12 2.29 -10.14
N ILE A 374 -13.85 2.24 -10.58
CA ILE A 374 -13.06 3.46 -10.79
C ILE A 374 -13.72 4.38 -11.82
N ALA A 375 -14.11 3.86 -12.96
CA ALA A 375 -14.76 4.66 -14.00
C ALA A 375 -16.01 5.38 -13.44
N SER A 376 -16.86 4.65 -12.70
CA SER A 376 -18.03 5.22 -12.03
C SER A 376 -17.65 6.31 -11.04
N HIS A 377 -16.64 6.09 -10.22
CA HIS A 377 -16.18 7.06 -9.23
C HIS A 377 -15.64 8.34 -9.88
N ILE A 378 -14.81 8.22 -10.92
CA ILE A 378 -14.28 9.38 -11.65
C ILE A 378 -15.44 10.23 -12.20
N LEU A 379 -16.41 9.59 -12.84
CA LEU A 379 -17.59 10.28 -13.38
C LEU A 379 -18.42 10.98 -12.27
N GLU A 380 -18.58 10.32 -11.13
CA GLU A 380 -19.25 10.90 -9.96
C GLU A 380 -18.51 12.12 -9.43
N MET A 381 -17.20 12.03 -9.28
CA MET A 381 -16.36 13.13 -8.77
C MET A 381 -16.27 14.29 -9.77
N GLU A 382 -16.20 14.03 -11.07
CA GLU A 382 -16.25 15.07 -12.09
C GLU A 382 -17.59 15.81 -12.08
N ASN A 383 -18.70 15.08 -11.94
CA ASN A 383 -20.04 15.69 -11.84
C ASN A 383 -20.18 16.53 -10.57
N PHE A 384 -19.70 16.04 -9.43
CA PHE A 384 -19.65 16.78 -8.19
C PHE A 384 -18.79 18.06 -8.33
N LYS A 385 -17.61 17.94 -8.94
CA LYS A 385 -16.70 19.07 -9.22
C LYS A 385 -17.34 20.16 -10.08
N LYS A 386 -18.21 19.79 -11.05
CA LYS A 386 -18.94 20.75 -11.89
C LYS A 386 -20.04 21.52 -11.11
N GLN A 387 -20.56 20.95 -10.03
CA GLN A 387 -21.60 21.57 -9.20
C GLN A 387 -21.04 22.57 -8.19
N ILE A 388 -19.75 22.52 -7.89
CA ILE A 388 -19.11 23.42 -6.93
C ILE A 388 -18.76 24.74 -7.62
N VAL A 389 -19.33 25.84 -7.12
CA VAL A 389 -19.15 27.20 -7.66
C VAL A 389 -18.28 28.11 -6.74
N CYS A 390 -17.87 27.60 -5.57
CA CYS A 390 -17.13 28.37 -4.57
C CYS A 390 -15.60 28.20 -4.63
N ALA A 391 -14.88 29.09 -3.92
CA ALA A 391 -13.41 29.09 -3.83
C ALA A 391 -12.84 27.89 -3.05
N GLU A 392 -13.64 27.22 -2.20
CA GLU A 392 -13.24 26.12 -1.31
C GLU A 392 -13.39 24.74 -2.00
N LYS A 393 -13.20 24.70 -3.31
CA LYS A 393 -13.47 23.53 -4.14
C LYS A 393 -12.65 22.31 -3.72
N ASP A 394 -11.37 22.48 -3.41
CA ASP A 394 -10.49 21.36 -3.04
C ASP A 394 -10.86 20.79 -1.67
N GLU A 395 -11.26 21.62 -0.72
CA GLU A 395 -11.71 21.16 0.59
C GLU A 395 -13.01 20.36 0.48
N LEU A 396 -13.97 20.81 -0.32
CA LEU A 396 -15.21 20.08 -0.57
C LEU A 396 -14.98 18.75 -1.29
N MET A 397 -13.98 18.69 -2.19
CA MET A 397 -13.60 17.43 -2.82
C MET A 397 -13.04 16.43 -1.80
N VAL A 398 -12.19 16.86 -0.87
CA VAL A 398 -11.67 16.02 0.21
C VAL A 398 -12.80 15.54 1.12
N GLN A 399 -13.71 16.43 1.53
CA GLN A 399 -14.88 16.06 2.35
C GLN A 399 -15.78 15.04 1.64
N LYS A 400 -15.98 15.18 0.32
CA LYS A 400 -16.73 14.21 -0.47
C LYS A 400 -16.06 12.83 -0.48
N MET A 401 -14.72 12.78 -0.63
CA MET A 401 -13.96 11.54 -0.57
C MET A 401 -14.07 10.86 0.79
N ASP A 402 -13.92 11.62 1.87
CA ASP A 402 -14.08 11.11 3.23
C ASP A 402 -15.50 10.56 3.48
N SER A 403 -16.51 11.23 2.94
CA SER A 403 -17.89 10.77 3.02
C SER A 403 -18.10 9.43 2.30
N ILE A 404 -17.53 9.26 1.09
CA ILE A 404 -17.60 8.00 0.34
C ILE A 404 -16.88 6.89 1.11
N ARG A 405 -15.69 7.14 1.62
CA ARG A 405 -14.93 6.17 2.42
C ARG A 405 -15.73 5.74 3.66
N TYR A 406 -16.29 6.69 4.39
CA TYR A 406 -17.10 6.40 5.56
C TYR A 406 -18.34 5.55 5.21
N HIS A 407 -18.99 5.85 4.10
CA HIS A 407 -20.13 5.06 3.61
C HIS A 407 -19.70 3.63 3.28
N LEU A 408 -18.61 3.45 2.54
CA LEU A 408 -18.06 2.13 2.24
C LEU A 408 -17.69 1.35 3.51
N SER A 409 -17.07 2.00 4.50
CA SER A 409 -16.75 1.35 5.78
C SER A 409 -18.01 0.82 6.49
N ASN A 410 -19.11 1.60 6.48
CA ASN A 410 -20.37 1.17 7.06
C ASN A 410 -21.00 0.00 6.29
N GLU A 411 -20.99 0.03 4.96
CA GLU A 411 -21.51 -1.06 4.14
C GLU A 411 -20.70 -2.36 4.39
N PHE A 412 -19.37 -2.28 4.45
CA PHE A 412 -18.54 -3.44 4.81
C PHE A 412 -18.80 -3.93 6.24
N TRP A 413 -19.03 -3.02 7.18
CA TRP A 413 -19.38 -3.40 8.55
C TRP A 413 -20.71 -4.17 8.61
N GLN A 414 -21.72 -3.72 7.87
CA GLN A 414 -23.01 -4.38 7.80
C GLN A 414 -22.93 -5.75 7.11
N ALA A 415 -22.03 -5.92 6.15
CA ALA A 415 -21.79 -7.17 5.44
C ALA A 415 -21.04 -8.23 6.27
N LYS A 416 -20.40 -7.85 7.40
CA LYS A 416 -19.66 -8.79 8.27
C LYS A 416 -20.44 -10.04 8.70
N PRO A 417 -21.72 -9.97 9.07
CA PRO A 417 -22.48 -11.16 9.47
C PRO A 417 -22.64 -12.21 8.38
N GLU A 418 -22.35 -11.86 7.13
CA GLU A 418 -22.39 -12.80 6.00
C GLU A 418 -21.16 -13.73 5.95
N PHE A 419 -20.12 -13.47 6.76
CA PHE A 419 -18.90 -14.28 6.91
C PHE A 419 -19.03 -15.26 8.13
#